data_aa20f81e2fbd1910f6f1e69836ea8b64
#
_entry.id   aa20f81e2fbd1910f6f1e69836ea8b64
#
_cell.length_a   1.000
_cell.length_b   1.000
_cell.length_c   1.000
_cell.angle_alpha   90.00
_cell.angle_beta   90.00
_cell.angle_gamma   90.00
#
_symmetry.space_group_name_H-M   'P 1'
#
loop_
_entity.id
_entity.type
_entity.pdbx_description
1 polymer ?
#
loop_
_entity_poly.entity_id
_entity_poly.type
_entity_poly.pdbx_seq_one_letter_code
_entity_poly.pdbx_strand_id
1 'polypeptide(L)'
;MTIKYFLCLILICVCTNSYGSALHTQLVDDLNHLASNALMGRKTATEGAANTRAYLHSRLSKFNLNVSEQTFTYKSGIFEHAQGINIIAAPTKSTQRKKIIITAHYDHLGKRGGKYYFGANDNATGVAALLYLASSLQNKEFPYELVFVLTDAEENGLHGSKHFAQTLNSNNVLMNINLDMLGVKKHKSRVYALTSYSLKQKLKPVFTALNNTKITIKPVYSSKQMNRLIKSQNIDWHKASDHYSFAQNNIPYVYFGMGHDPHHHTTKDTVQHIDIPKYVSTVLAIEGFIKQLAHHHYDDLNAET
;
A
#
# COMPACT_ATOMS: atom_id res chain seq x y z
N MET A 1 40.47 27.83 -3.25
CA MET A 1 39.59 26.91 -4.04
C MET A 1 38.72 26.00 -3.14
N THR A 2 38.91 25.98 -1.84
CA THR A 2 38.24 25.07 -0.87
C THR A 2 36.89 25.55 -0.30
N ILE A 3 36.62 26.85 -0.30
CA ILE A 3 35.37 27.41 0.30
C ILE A 3 34.10 27.18 -0.57
N LYS A 4 34.25 27.15 -1.90
CA LYS A 4 33.11 26.95 -2.81
C LYS A 4 32.49 25.52 -2.73
N TYR A 5 33.31 24.51 -2.46
CA TYR A 5 32.83 23.13 -2.33
C TYR A 5 32.09 22.89 -1.01
N PHE A 6 32.47 23.60 0.07
CA PHE A 6 31.80 23.45 1.35
C PHE A 6 30.39 24.05 1.37
N LEU A 7 30.22 25.19 0.69
CA LEU A 7 28.87 25.81 0.53
C LEU A 7 27.90 24.93 -0.30
N CYS A 8 28.37 24.27 -1.38
CA CYS A 8 27.54 23.36 -2.17
C CYS A 8 27.08 22.13 -1.38
N LEU A 9 27.95 21.54 -0.55
CA LEU A 9 27.60 20.39 0.30
C LEU A 9 26.57 20.73 1.38
N ILE A 10 26.66 21.91 1.99
CA ILE A 10 25.70 22.39 2.99
C ILE A 10 24.35 22.69 2.32
N LEU A 11 24.32 23.30 1.13
CA LEU A 11 23.08 23.58 0.41
C LEU A 11 22.34 22.31 0.00
N ILE A 12 23.04 21.29 -0.50
CA ILE A 12 22.47 19.99 -0.86
C ILE A 12 21.89 19.29 0.36
N CYS A 13 22.58 19.33 1.51
CA CYS A 13 22.11 18.69 2.75
C CYS A 13 20.86 19.39 3.32
N VAL A 14 20.76 20.71 3.24
CA VAL A 14 19.58 21.48 3.67
C VAL A 14 18.39 21.22 2.75
N CYS A 15 18.59 21.16 1.43
CA CYS A 15 17.50 20.87 0.47
C CYS A 15 16.94 19.45 0.63
N THR A 16 17.78 18.44 0.90
CA THR A 16 17.32 17.05 1.08
C THR A 16 16.53 16.87 2.37
N ASN A 17 16.94 17.52 3.46
CA ASN A 17 16.18 17.47 4.72
C ASN A 17 14.83 18.18 4.62
N SER A 18 14.76 19.31 3.92
CA SER A 18 13.53 20.05 3.69
C SER A 18 12.53 19.26 2.82
N TYR A 19 13.01 18.61 1.76
CA TYR A 19 12.17 17.78 0.89
C TYR A 19 11.62 16.54 1.61
N GLY A 20 12.44 15.84 2.39
CA GLY A 20 12.01 14.71 3.22
C GLY A 20 10.95 15.12 4.25
N SER A 21 11.11 16.27 4.90
CA SER A 21 10.11 16.82 5.83
C SER A 21 8.79 17.14 5.14
N ALA A 22 8.82 17.74 3.96
CA ALA A 22 7.61 18.06 3.18
C ALA A 22 6.83 16.82 2.76
N LEU A 23 7.52 15.76 2.33
CA LEU A 23 6.88 14.48 1.99
C LEU A 23 6.22 13.81 3.20
N HIS A 24 6.86 13.87 4.38
CA HIS A 24 6.26 13.31 5.60
C HIS A 24 5.03 14.11 6.03
N THR A 25 5.04 15.43 5.92
CA THR A 25 3.87 16.28 6.17
C THR A 25 2.75 15.90 5.21
N GLN A 26 3.04 15.77 3.91
CA GLN A 26 2.03 15.40 2.91
C GLN A 26 1.44 14.00 3.13
N LEU A 27 2.25 13.02 3.58
CA LEU A 27 1.76 11.69 3.98
C LEU A 27 0.69 11.78 5.08
N VAL A 28 0.92 12.64 6.07
CA VAL A 28 -0.03 12.84 7.19
C VAL A 28 -1.26 13.62 6.73
N ASP A 29 -1.08 14.61 5.86
CA ASP A 29 -2.19 15.38 5.28
C ASP A 29 -3.08 14.49 4.41
N ASP A 30 -2.49 13.62 3.59
CA ASP A 30 -3.24 12.63 2.79
C ASP A 30 -4.05 11.70 3.69
N LEU A 31 -3.46 11.18 4.77
CA LEU A 31 -4.17 10.35 5.75
C LEU A 31 -5.35 11.09 6.40
N ASN A 32 -5.13 12.32 6.86
CA ASN A 32 -6.16 13.15 7.49
C ASN A 32 -7.32 13.44 6.51
N HIS A 33 -7.01 13.76 5.26
CA HIS A 33 -8.02 14.02 4.26
C HIS A 33 -8.82 12.76 3.91
N LEU A 34 -8.13 11.63 3.69
CA LEU A 34 -8.77 10.34 3.35
C LEU A 34 -9.71 9.85 4.46
N ALA A 35 -9.40 10.11 5.72
CA ALA A 35 -10.25 9.75 6.86
C ALA A 35 -11.18 10.89 7.33
N SER A 36 -11.41 11.90 6.49
CA SER A 36 -12.25 13.06 6.84
C SER A 36 -13.72 12.86 6.51
N ASN A 37 -14.57 13.73 7.09
CA ASN A 37 -15.99 13.81 6.76
C ASN A 37 -16.27 14.09 5.29
N ALA A 38 -15.38 14.80 4.59
CA ALA A 38 -15.53 15.18 3.19
C ALA A 38 -15.64 13.95 2.26
N LEU A 39 -15.03 12.83 2.65
CA LEU A 39 -15.05 11.60 1.85
C LEU A 39 -16.07 10.56 2.36
N MET A 40 -16.90 10.90 3.35
CA MET A 40 -18.10 10.15 3.77
C MET A 40 -17.86 8.65 4.01
N GLY A 41 -16.63 8.25 4.40
CA GLY A 41 -16.23 6.85 4.61
C GLY A 41 -16.10 6.03 3.33
N ARG A 42 -15.93 6.64 2.18
CA ARG A 42 -15.41 6.11 0.90
C ARG A 42 -16.09 4.85 0.34
N LYS A 43 -17.34 4.58 0.70
CA LYS A 43 -18.02 3.36 0.24
C LYS A 43 -18.12 3.32 -1.28
N THR A 44 -17.78 2.18 -1.88
CA THR A 44 -17.91 1.91 -3.32
C THR A 44 -19.29 2.29 -3.86
N ALA A 45 -19.34 2.83 -5.07
CA ALA A 45 -20.54 3.27 -5.78
C ALA A 45 -21.34 4.38 -5.06
N THR A 46 -20.67 5.19 -4.23
CA THR A 46 -21.28 6.35 -3.57
C THR A 46 -20.56 7.65 -3.91
N GLU A 47 -21.16 8.78 -3.54
CA GLU A 47 -20.55 10.10 -3.62
C GLU A 47 -19.19 10.16 -2.89
N GLY A 48 -19.09 9.51 -1.71
CA GLY A 48 -17.83 9.42 -0.97
C GLY A 48 -16.71 8.75 -1.78
N ALA A 49 -17.02 7.67 -2.52
CA ALA A 49 -16.04 7.05 -3.41
C ALA A 49 -15.70 7.98 -4.61
N ALA A 50 -16.66 8.70 -5.16
CA ALA A 50 -16.42 9.65 -6.26
C ALA A 50 -15.51 10.81 -5.80
N ASN A 51 -15.78 11.40 -4.64
CA ASN A 51 -14.96 12.44 -4.04
C ASN A 51 -13.54 11.94 -3.74
N THR A 52 -13.43 10.68 -3.28
CA THR A 52 -12.14 10.04 -3.04
C THR A 52 -11.35 9.90 -4.35
N ARG A 53 -11.95 9.40 -5.43
CA ARG A 53 -11.28 9.30 -6.73
C ARG A 53 -10.82 10.67 -7.24
N ALA A 54 -11.67 11.70 -7.15
CA ALA A 54 -11.28 13.06 -7.53
C ALA A 54 -10.05 13.55 -6.76
N TYR A 55 -9.99 13.29 -5.45
CA TYR A 55 -8.82 13.59 -4.63
C TYR A 55 -7.59 12.81 -5.09
N LEU A 56 -7.71 11.50 -5.27
CA LEU A 56 -6.61 10.62 -5.69
C LEU A 56 -6.06 11.04 -7.06
N HIS A 57 -6.91 11.36 -8.02
CA HIS A 57 -6.49 11.92 -9.31
C HIS A 57 -5.73 13.25 -9.14
N SER A 58 -6.24 14.15 -8.32
CA SER A 58 -5.57 15.44 -8.04
C SER A 58 -4.19 15.25 -7.40
N ARG A 59 -4.01 14.18 -6.61
CA ARG A 59 -2.70 13.85 -6.02
C ARG A 59 -1.76 13.22 -7.05
N LEU A 60 -2.24 12.22 -7.78
CA LEU A 60 -1.44 11.46 -8.76
C LEU A 60 -1.05 12.31 -9.98
N SER A 61 -1.87 13.28 -10.40
CA SER A 61 -1.56 14.18 -11.51
C SER A 61 -0.33 15.06 -11.26
N LYS A 62 0.12 15.18 -10.02
CA LYS A 62 1.35 15.91 -9.66
C LYS A 62 2.62 15.06 -9.88
N PHE A 63 2.46 13.79 -10.22
CA PHE A 63 3.57 12.86 -10.40
C PHE A 63 3.81 12.59 -11.89
N ASN A 64 5.02 12.21 -12.24
CA ASN A 64 5.37 11.82 -13.61
C ASN A 64 4.93 10.38 -13.90
N LEU A 65 3.61 10.14 -13.78
CA LEU A 65 2.96 8.85 -13.98
C LEU A 65 1.78 9.01 -14.95
N ASN A 66 1.52 7.99 -15.76
CA ASN A 66 0.30 7.88 -16.52
C ASN A 66 -0.80 7.31 -15.61
N VAL A 67 -1.87 8.07 -15.42
CA VAL A 67 -2.99 7.70 -14.54
C VAL A 67 -4.19 7.32 -15.39
N SER A 68 -4.74 6.14 -15.14
CA SER A 68 -5.92 5.63 -15.82
C SER A 68 -6.90 5.00 -14.84
N GLU A 69 -8.17 4.89 -15.23
CA GLU A 69 -9.21 4.19 -14.49
C GLU A 69 -9.53 2.85 -15.13
N GLN A 70 -9.82 1.86 -14.29
CA GLN A 70 -10.32 0.57 -14.71
C GLN A 70 -11.68 0.33 -14.05
N THR A 71 -12.74 0.46 -14.84
CA THR A 71 -14.12 0.23 -14.38
C THR A 71 -14.46 -1.24 -14.43
N PHE A 72 -15.16 -1.73 -13.41
CA PHE A 72 -15.68 -3.10 -13.34
C PHE A 72 -17.07 -3.12 -12.71
N THR A 73 -17.80 -4.18 -12.98
CA THR A 73 -19.12 -4.44 -12.39
C THR A 73 -19.06 -5.70 -11.55
N TYR A 74 -19.69 -5.66 -10.38
CA TYR A 74 -19.77 -6.80 -9.49
C TYR A 74 -21.16 -6.96 -8.89
N LYS A 75 -21.49 -8.17 -8.45
CA LYS A 75 -22.76 -8.49 -7.79
C LYS A 75 -22.73 -7.95 -6.36
N SER A 76 -23.57 -6.95 -6.07
CA SER A 76 -23.68 -6.30 -4.75
C SER A 76 -24.85 -6.81 -3.91
N GLY A 77 -25.76 -7.58 -4.49
CA GLY A 77 -26.92 -8.19 -3.86
C GLY A 77 -27.42 -9.38 -4.68
N ILE A 78 -28.59 -9.93 -4.32
CA ILE A 78 -29.15 -11.09 -5.02
C ILE A 78 -29.44 -10.76 -6.50
N PHE A 79 -30.00 -9.58 -6.77
CA PHE A 79 -30.36 -9.09 -8.11
C PHE A 79 -29.70 -7.74 -8.44
N GLU A 80 -28.81 -7.26 -7.58
CA GLU A 80 -28.20 -5.96 -7.72
C GLU A 80 -26.74 -6.07 -8.18
N HIS A 81 -26.35 -5.12 -9.02
CA HIS A 81 -24.96 -4.94 -9.44
C HIS A 81 -24.51 -3.54 -9.07
N ALA A 82 -23.27 -3.42 -8.67
CA ALA A 82 -22.61 -2.15 -8.43
C ALA A 82 -21.38 -2.02 -9.34
N GLN A 83 -20.99 -0.78 -9.58
CA GLN A 83 -19.80 -0.46 -10.34
C GLN A 83 -18.68 -0.02 -9.37
N GLY A 84 -17.51 -0.60 -9.52
CA GLY A 84 -16.28 -0.15 -8.87
C GLY A 84 -15.30 0.39 -9.90
N ILE A 85 -14.33 1.19 -9.44
CA ILE A 85 -13.34 1.84 -10.30
C ILE A 85 -11.97 1.77 -9.64
N ASN A 86 -11.05 0.98 -10.18
CA ASN A 86 -9.65 1.02 -9.78
C ASN A 86 -8.95 2.21 -10.43
N ILE A 87 -7.98 2.81 -9.73
CA ILE A 87 -7.08 3.83 -10.28
C ILE A 87 -5.70 3.21 -10.43
N ILE A 88 -5.12 3.32 -11.62
CA ILE A 88 -3.83 2.74 -11.97
C ILE A 88 -2.89 3.88 -12.33
N ALA A 89 -1.75 3.98 -11.64
CA ALA A 89 -0.69 4.92 -11.95
C ALA A 89 0.59 4.16 -12.32
N ALA A 90 1.03 4.29 -13.56
CA ALA A 90 2.14 3.56 -14.13
C ALA A 90 3.18 4.53 -14.75
N PRO A 91 4.43 4.11 -14.98
CA PRO A 91 5.41 4.93 -15.69
C PRO A 91 4.89 5.42 -17.04
N THR A 92 5.18 6.67 -17.38
CA THR A 92 4.77 7.29 -18.68
C THR A 92 5.36 6.57 -19.89
N LYS A 93 6.52 5.93 -19.72
CA LYS A 93 7.16 5.10 -20.74
C LYS A 93 7.32 3.67 -20.19
N SER A 94 6.63 2.72 -20.81
CA SER A 94 6.86 1.30 -20.51
C SER A 94 8.21 0.87 -21.04
N THR A 95 8.97 0.15 -20.21
CA THR A 95 10.30 -0.36 -20.55
C THR A 95 10.29 -1.85 -20.91
N GLN A 96 9.12 -2.48 -20.93
CA GLN A 96 8.93 -3.94 -21.06
C GLN A 96 9.60 -4.77 -19.95
N ARG A 97 10.07 -4.12 -18.90
CA ARG A 97 10.58 -4.81 -17.70
C ARG A 97 9.45 -5.47 -16.94
N LYS A 98 9.77 -6.49 -16.15
CA LYS A 98 8.81 -7.06 -15.19
C LYS A 98 8.34 -6.00 -14.21
N LYS A 99 7.14 -6.17 -13.66
CA LYS A 99 6.46 -5.18 -12.83
C LYS A 99 6.45 -5.60 -11.37
N ILE A 100 6.61 -4.64 -10.46
CA ILE A 100 6.17 -4.74 -9.07
C ILE A 100 4.91 -3.89 -8.95
N ILE A 101 3.82 -4.51 -8.50
CA ILE A 101 2.52 -3.87 -8.38
C ILE A 101 2.28 -3.56 -6.92
N ILE A 102 2.14 -2.27 -6.58
CA ILE A 102 1.87 -1.82 -5.22
C ILE A 102 0.38 -1.49 -5.12
N THR A 103 -0.33 -2.14 -4.20
CA THR A 103 -1.78 -1.99 -4.03
C THR A 103 -2.16 -1.46 -2.66
N ALA A 104 -3.25 -0.70 -2.62
CA ALA A 104 -4.00 -0.35 -1.42
C ALA A 104 -5.45 -0.10 -1.82
N HIS A 105 -6.43 -0.64 -1.10
CA HIS A 105 -7.82 -0.33 -1.37
C HIS A 105 -8.19 1.04 -0.79
N TYR A 106 -8.99 1.80 -1.54
CA TYR A 106 -9.41 3.13 -1.12
C TYR A 106 -10.85 3.19 -0.60
N ASP A 107 -11.64 2.16 -0.87
CA ASP A 107 -13.00 2.04 -0.34
C ASP A 107 -13.02 1.72 1.15
N HIS A 108 -14.15 2.01 1.80
CA HIS A 108 -14.46 1.58 3.16
C HIS A 108 -15.98 1.51 3.35
N LEU A 109 -16.48 1.42 4.57
CA LEU A 109 -17.85 1.05 4.87
C LEU A 109 -18.90 2.17 4.65
N GLY A 110 -18.47 3.44 4.52
CA GLY A 110 -19.35 4.58 4.28
C GLY A 110 -20.18 4.96 5.48
N LYS A 111 -21.50 5.20 5.26
CA LYS A 111 -22.46 5.56 6.29
C LYS A 111 -23.39 4.39 6.61
N ARG A 112 -23.49 4.01 7.88
CA ARG A 112 -24.40 2.97 8.38
C ARG A 112 -25.10 3.48 9.65
N GLY A 113 -26.42 3.33 9.74
CA GLY A 113 -27.18 3.75 10.92
C GLY A 113 -26.99 5.23 11.28
N GLY A 114 -26.86 6.12 10.28
CA GLY A 114 -26.62 7.55 10.51
C GLY A 114 -25.19 7.95 10.87
N LYS A 115 -24.28 7.00 11.11
CA LYS A 115 -22.89 7.24 11.51
C LYS A 115 -21.93 6.93 10.36
N TYR A 116 -20.87 7.74 10.23
CA TYR A 116 -19.78 7.49 9.27
C TYR A 116 -18.75 6.54 9.88
N TYR A 117 -18.26 5.64 9.02
CA TYR A 117 -17.10 4.79 9.27
C TYR A 117 -15.96 5.36 8.43
N PHE A 118 -15.02 6.00 9.09
CA PHE A 118 -13.99 6.78 8.39
C PHE A 118 -12.87 5.92 7.82
N GLY A 119 -12.63 4.72 8.38
CA GLY A 119 -11.59 3.82 7.90
C GLY A 119 -10.22 4.48 7.86
N ALA A 120 -9.80 5.07 8.99
CA ALA A 120 -8.51 5.74 9.03
C ALA A 120 -7.38 4.73 8.91
N ASN A 121 -7.42 3.66 9.72
CA ASN A 121 -6.48 2.58 9.61
C ASN A 121 -6.83 1.65 8.44
N ASP A 122 -8.11 1.40 8.23
CA ASP A 122 -8.67 0.54 7.20
C ASP A 122 -9.41 1.36 6.11
N ASN A 123 -8.80 1.81 5.00
CA ASN A 123 -7.39 1.65 4.70
C ASN A 123 -6.80 3.00 4.20
N ALA A 124 -7.21 4.14 4.86
CA ALA A 124 -6.61 5.42 4.52
C ALA A 124 -5.08 5.43 4.77
N THR A 125 -4.58 4.63 5.74
CA THR A 125 -3.14 4.48 5.97
C THR A 125 -2.42 3.84 4.78
N GLY A 126 -2.96 2.79 4.19
CA GLY A 126 -2.37 2.14 3.00
C GLY A 126 -2.42 3.05 1.78
N VAL A 127 -3.55 3.74 1.56
CA VAL A 127 -3.71 4.68 0.44
C VAL A 127 -2.73 5.84 0.54
N ALA A 128 -2.62 6.49 1.71
CA ALA A 128 -1.67 7.59 1.91
C ALA A 128 -0.21 7.12 1.78
N ALA A 129 0.10 5.90 2.26
CA ALA A 129 1.42 5.28 2.07
C ALA A 129 1.71 5.03 0.58
N LEU A 130 0.74 4.55 -0.20
CA LEU A 130 0.89 4.35 -1.64
C LEU A 130 1.17 5.67 -2.37
N LEU A 131 0.43 6.74 -2.05
CA LEU A 131 0.66 8.08 -2.62
C LEU A 131 2.07 8.60 -2.28
N TYR A 132 2.52 8.40 -1.04
CA TYR A 132 3.88 8.73 -0.61
C TYR A 132 4.92 7.97 -1.43
N LEU A 133 4.78 6.65 -1.56
CA LEU A 133 5.69 5.79 -2.33
C LEU A 133 5.71 6.18 -3.81
N ALA A 134 4.56 6.47 -4.42
CA ALA A 134 4.46 6.95 -5.78
C ALA A 134 5.25 8.27 -5.96
N SER A 135 5.08 9.22 -5.04
CA SER A 135 5.81 10.49 -5.06
C SER A 135 7.33 10.33 -4.87
N SER A 136 7.74 9.50 -3.91
CA SER A 136 9.16 9.36 -3.53
C SER A 136 9.98 8.50 -4.50
N LEU A 137 9.32 7.60 -5.24
CA LEU A 137 9.98 6.60 -6.09
C LEU A 137 9.85 6.87 -7.59
N GLN A 138 8.92 7.72 -8.07
CA GLN A 138 8.64 7.95 -9.48
C GLN A 138 9.86 8.35 -10.35
N ASN A 139 10.83 9.05 -9.78
CA ASN A 139 12.02 9.53 -10.48
C ASN A 139 13.27 8.68 -10.16
N LYS A 140 13.09 7.50 -9.57
CA LYS A 140 14.20 6.58 -9.28
C LYS A 140 14.26 5.48 -10.33
N GLU A 141 15.47 5.10 -10.69
CA GLU A 141 15.69 3.97 -11.60
C GLU A 141 15.62 2.65 -10.82
N PHE A 142 14.85 1.72 -11.37
CA PHE A 142 14.71 0.36 -10.88
C PHE A 142 14.91 -0.65 -12.01
N PRO A 143 15.39 -1.86 -11.73
CA PRO A 143 15.47 -2.93 -12.74
C PRO A 143 14.08 -3.47 -13.14
N TYR A 144 13.00 -2.96 -12.57
CA TYR A 144 11.59 -3.29 -12.81
C TYR A 144 10.75 -2.02 -12.89
N GLU A 145 9.54 -2.13 -13.41
CA GLU A 145 8.55 -1.05 -13.39
C GLU A 145 7.75 -1.08 -12.08
N LEU A 146 7.57 0.09 -11.45
CA LEU A 146 6.64 0.25 -10.34
C LEU A 146 5.28 0.68 -10.87
N VAL A 147 4.24 -0.09 -10.59
CA VAL A 147 2.85 0.22 -10.91
C VAL A 147 2.08 0.35 -9.60
N PHE A 148 1.42 1.48 -9.41
CA PHE A 148 0.63 1.79 -8.23
C PHE A 148 -0.86 1.62 -8.55
N VAL A 149 -1.57 0.83 -7.76
CA VAL A 149 -2.98 0.52 -8.01
C VAL A 149 -3.80 0.77 -6.75
N LEU A 150 -4.72 1.71 -6.85
CA LEU A 150 -5.70 2.00 -5.82
C LEU A 150 -6.97 1.20 -6.18
N THR A 151 -7.23 0.16 -5.42
CA THR A 151 -8.32 -0.78 -5.65
C THR A 151 -9.62 -0.32 -5.01
N ASP A 152 -10.76 -0.68 -5.61
CA ASP A 152 -12.10 -0.40 -5.12
C ASP A 152 -12.83 -1.70 -4.77
N ALA A 153 -13.86 -1.62 -3.94
CA ALA A 153 -14.72 -2.74 -3.55
C ALA A 153 -13.95 -3.93 -2.91
N GLU A 154 -12.92 -3.64 -2.13
CA GLU A 154 -12.24 -4.62 -1.28
C GLU A 154 -13.21 -5.13 -0.22
N GLU A 155 -13.88 -4.23 0.48
CA GLU A 155 -14.86 -4.45 1.55
C GLU A 155 -16.10 -5.24 1.09
N ASN A 156 -16.31 -5.32 -0.20
CA ASN A 156 -17.37 -6.10 -0.84
C ASN A 156 -16.92 -7.49 -1.30
N GLY A 157 -15.67 -7.85 -1.07
CA GLY A 157 -15.10 -9.15 -1.41
C GLY A 157 -13.99 -9.12 -2.46
N LEU A 158 -13.08 -8.15 -2.38
CA LEU A 158 -11.86 -8.03 -3.19
C LEU A 158 -12.15 -7.84 -4.70
N HIS A 159 -13.30 -7.21 -5.06
CA HIS A 159 -13.72 -7.19 -6.46
C HIS A 159 -12.76 -6.41 -7.36
N GLY A 160 -12.25 -5.27 -6.91
CA GLY A 160 -11.32 -4.47 -7.68
C GLY A 160 -9.99 -5.17 -7.93
N SER A 161 -9.38 -5.74 -6.90
CA SER A 161 -8.13 -6.46 -7.04
C SER A 161 -8.26 -7.74 -7.86
N LYS A 162 -9.39 -8.47 -7.73
CA LYS A 162 -9.70 -9.62 -8.58
C LYS A 162 -9.78 -9.23 -10.05
N HIS A 163 -10.54 -8.16 -10.35
CA HIS A 163 -10.69 -7.69 -11.72
C HIS A 163 -9.33 -7.25 -12.29
N PHE A 164 -8.54 -6.50 -11.51
CA PHE A 164 -7.22 -6.06 -11.95
C PHE A 164 -6.26 -7.23 -12.16
N ALA A 165 -6.13 -8.14 -11.19
CA ALA A 165 -5.20 -9.27 -11.26
C ALA A 165 -5.47 -10.19 -12.46
N GLN A 166 -6.74 -10.38 -12.83
CA GLN A 166 -7.15 -11.18 -14.01
C GLN A 166 -6.70 -10.57 -15.34
N THR A 167 -6.44 -9.26 -15.41
CA THR A 167 -5.94 -8.61 -16.64
C THR A 167 -4.43 -8.74 -16.82
N LEU A 168 -3.73 -9.25 -15.82
CA LEU A 168 -2.26 -9.34 -15.83
C LEU A 168 -1.79 -10.64 -16.48
N ASN A 169 -0.68 -10.52 -17.22
CA ASN A 169 0.14 -11.69 -17.52
C ASN A 169 1.10 -11.89 -16.34
N SER A 170 0.91 -12.97 -15.56
CA SER A 170 1.71 -13.27 -14.37
C SER A 170 3.22 -13.36 -14.65
N ASN A 171 3.62 -13.79 -15.84
CA ASN A 171 5.05 -13.86 -16.25
C ASN A 171 5.73 -12.48 -16.30
N ASN A 172 4.94 -11.41 -16.47
CA ASN A 172 5.42 -10.03 -16.51
C ASN A 172 5.35 -9.33 -15.16
N VAL A 173 4.95 -10.04 -14.10
CA VAL A 173 4.84 -9.48 -12.74
C VAL A 173 5.80 -10.21 -11.82
N LEU A 174 6.70 -9.47 -11.17
CA LEU A 174 7.61 -10.02 -10.16
C LEU A 174 6.86 -10.35 -8.87
N MET A 175 6.08 -9.39 -8.38
CA MET A 175 5.27 -9.55 -7.17
C MET A 175 4.24 -8.44 -7.03
N ASN A 176 3.25 -8.69 -6.18
CA ASN A 176 2.39 -7.67 -5.59
C ASN A 176 2.94 -7.25 -4.21
N ILE A 177 2.91 -5.96 -3.90
CA ILE A 177 3.14 -5.41 -2.56
C ILE A 177 1.82 -4.77 -2.13
N ASN A 178 1.11 -5.40 -1.21
CA ASN A 178 -0.17 -4.92 -0.70
C ASN A 178 0.01 -4.18 0.62
N LEU A 179 -0.57 -2.99 0.71
CA LEU A 179 -0.49 -2.09 1.85
C LEU A 179 -1.86 -2.00 2.51
N ASP A 180 -1.99 -2.54 3.72
CA ASP A 180 -3.28 -2.53 4.39
C ASP A 180 -3.13 -2.48 5.92
N MET A 181 -3.85 -1.52 6.55
CA MET A 181 -3.84 -1.30 7.98
C MET A 181 -2.44 -1.06 8.57
N LEU A 182 -1.75 0.00 8.12
CA LEU A 182 -0.37 0.30 8.50
C LEU A 182 -0.23 1.09 9.80
N GLY A 183 -1.32 1.60 10.36
CA GLY A 183 -1.32 2.59 11.43
C GLY A 183 -1.77 2.11 12.80
N VAL A 184 -1.86 0.79 13.03
CA VAL A 184 -2.31 0.25 14.32
C VAL A 184 -1.39 0.67 15.46
N LYS A 185 -1.96 1.35 16.45
CA LYS A 185 -1.26 1.77 17.66
C LYS A 185 -0.96 0.57 18.56
N LYS A 186 0.28 0.13 18.59
CA LYS A 186 0.77 -0.97 19.43
C LYS A 186 2.07 -0.62 20.13
N HIS A 187 2.34 -1.27 21.26
CA HIS A 187 3.57 -1.07 22.03
C HIS A 187 4.84 -1.55 21.31
N LYS A 188 4.71 -2.37 20.26
CA LYS A 188 5.86 -2.91 19.51
C LYS A 188 6.04 -2.16 18.19
N SER A 189 7.26 -1.67 17.94
CA SER A 189 7.63 -0.98 16.70
C SER A 189 7.95 -2.00 15.61
N ARG A 190 6.90 -2.62 15.00
CA ARG A 190 7.06 -3.58 13.89
C ARG A 190 5.86 -3.56 12.94
N VAL A 191 6.14 -3.79 11.68
CA VAL A 191 5.18 -4.14 10.63
C VAL A 191 5.41 -5.59 10.22
N TYR A 192 4.34 -6.32 9.95
CA TYR A 192 4.44 -7.70 9.45
C TYR A 192 4.49 -7.68 7.92
N ALA A 193 5.34 -8.55 7.36
CA ALA A 193 5.43 -8.80 5.93
C ALA A 193 5.01 -10.25 5.69
N LEU A 194 3.70 -10.48 5.45
CA LEU A 194 3.19 -11.81 5.13
C LEU A 194 3.44 -12.09 3.65
N THR A 195 4.12 -13.18 3.37
CA THR A 195 4.42 -13.59 2.01
C THR A 195 4.36 -15.11 1.87
N SER A 196 4.30 -15.60 0.64
CA SER A 196 4.36 -17.03 0.36
C SER A 196 5.68 -17.63 0.85
N TYR A 197 5.65 -18.91 1.22
CA TYR A 197 6.83 -19.61 1.67
C TYR A 197 7.92 -19.69 0.60
N SER A 198 7.54 -19.76 -0.68
CA SER A 198 8.44 -19.75 -1.83
C SER A 198 9.35 -18.52 -1.89
N LEU A 199 8.88 -17.35 -1.43
CA LEU A 199 9.68 -16.12 -1.36
C LEU A 199 10.63 -16.05 -0.15
N LYS A 200 10.54 -16.99 0.81
CA LYS A 200 11.28 -16.92 2.07
C LYS A 200 12.79 -16.78 1.88
N GLN A 201 13.39 -17.62 1.05
CA GLN A 201 14.83 -17.58 0.80
C GLN A 201 15.21 -16.39 -0.09
N LYS A 202 14.38 -16.10 -1.09
CA LYS A 202 14.60 -15.03 -2.06
C LYS A 202 14.57 -13.64 -1.40
N LEU A 203 13.69 -13.40 -0.43
CA LEU A 203 13.56 -12.12 0.29
C LEU A 203 14.42 -12.03 1.57
N LYS A 204 15.05 -13.12 1.99
CA LYS A 204 15.90 -13.12 3.19
C LYS A 204 16.99 -12.04 3.18
N PRO A 205 17.75 -11.83 2.08
CA PRO A 205 18.75 -10.77 2.02
C PRO A 205 18.16 -9.37 2.21
N VAL A 206 17.00 -9.10 1.57
CA VAL A 206 16.29 -7.83 1.68
C VAL A 206 15.90 -7.54 3.13
N PHE A 207 15.25 -8.51 3.80
CA PHE A 207 14.87 -8.35 5.20
C PHE A 207 16.08 -8.18 6.13
N THR A 208 17.21 -8.85 5.83
CA THR A 208 18.44 -8.73 6.62
C THR A 208 19.06 -7.34 6.49
N ALA A 209 19.05 -6.75 5.30
CA ALA A 209 19.59 -5.40 5.05
C ALA A 209 18.81 -4.30 5.81
N LEU A 210 17.57 -4.56 6.23
CA LEU A 210 16.67 -3.61 6.90
C LEU A 210 16.69 -3.68 8.43
N ASN A 211 17.59 -4.44 9.04
CA ASN A 211 17.60 -4.67 10.51
C ASN A 211 17.88 -3.42 11.37
N ASN A 212 18.31 -2.29 10.78
CA ASN A 212 18.67 -1.05 11.49
C ASN A 212 17.62 0.06 11.35
N THR A 213 16.38 -0.24 11.01
CA THR A 213 15.29 0.74 10.87
C THR A 213 14.55 0.96 12.20
N LYS A 214 13.94 2.16 12.39
CA LYS A 214 13.10 2.47 13.57
C LYS A 214 11.92 1.52 13.73
N ILE A 215 11.44 0.95 12.63
CA ILE A 215 10.40 -0.08 12.59
C ILE A 215 11.00 -1.38 12.06
N THR A 216 10.86 -2.45 12.80
CA THR A 216 11.29 -3.78 12.33
C THR A 216 10.25 -4.36 11.37
N ILE A 217 10.67 -4.67 10.15
CA ILE A 217 9.85 -5.48 9.23
C ILE A 217 9.99 -6.95 9.66
N LYS A 218 8.89 -7.55 10.10
CA LYS A 218 8.84 -8.94 10.55
C LYS A 218 8.27 -9.85 9.45
N PRO A 219 9.10 -10.65 8.76
CA PRO A 219 8.61 -11.61 7.78
C PRO A 219 7.77 -12.70 8.44
N VAL A 220 6.69 -13.07 7.78
CA VAL A 220 5.71 -14.09 8.18
C VAL A 220 5.35 -14.91 6.94
N TYR A 221 5.19 -16.24 7.11
CA TYR A 221 5.02 -17.17 6.00
C TYR A 221 3.76 -18.04 6.12
N SER A 222 2.91 -17.79 7.12
CA SER A 222 1.63 -18.48 7.27
C SER A 222 0.68 -17.72 8.19
N SER A 223 -0.64 -17.89 7.96
CA SER A 223 -1.69 -17.36 8.85
C SER A 223 -1.53 -17.82 10.30
N LYS A 224 -1.13 -19.08 10.52
CA LYS A 224 -0.86 -19.63 11.86
C LYS A 224 0.27 -18.88 12.57
N GLN A 225 1.37 -18.59 11.86
CA GLN A 225 2.49 -17.81 12.40
C GLN A 225 2.05 -16.38 12.73
N MET A 226 1.31 -15.73 11.84
CA MET A 226 0.79 -14.38 12.03
C MET A 226 -0.13 -14.32 13.25
N ASN A 227 -1.14 -15.19 13.34
CA ASN A 227 -2.08 -15.25 14.46
C ASN A 227 -1.37 -15.42 15.81
N ARG A 228 -0.35 -16.26 15.88
CA ARG A 228 0.47 -16.44 17.11
C ARG A 228 1.21 -15.16 17.49
N LEU A 229 1.78 -14.44 16.51
CA LEU A 229 2.57 -13.23 16.76
C LEU A 229 1.71 -12.04 17.21
N ILE A 230 0.50 -11.91 16.68
CA ILE A 230 -0.42 -10.82 17.01
C ILE A 230 -1.42 -11.17 18.11
N LYS A 231 -1.41 -12.43 18.58
CA LYS A 231 -2.37 -12.97 19.55
C LYS A 231 -3.83 -12.84 19.09
N SER A 232 -4.07 -13.05 17.80
CA SER A 232 -5.38 -13.07 17.18
C SER A 232 -5.88 -14.49 17.02
N GLN A 233 -7.21 -14.69 16.96
CA GLN A 233 -7.82 -16.01 16.78
C GLN A 233 -8.22 -16.19 15.31
N ASN A 234 -7.69 -17.24 14.69
CA ASN A 234 -8.17 -17.89 13.46
C ASN A 234 -8.48 -16.97 12.25
N ILE A 235 -7.72 -15.90 12.05
CA ILE A 235 -7.82 -15.10 10.83
C ILE A 235 -7.03 -15.81 9.73
N ASP A 236 -7.64 -16.01 8.57
CA ASP A 236 -6.92 -16.46 7.38
C ASP A 236 -6.27 -15.26 6.69
N TRP A 237 -5.07 -14.92 7.15
CA TRP A 237 -4.30 -13.78 6.65
C TRP A 237 -3.93 -13.89 5.18
N HIS A 238 -3.92 -15.08 4.59
CA HIS A 238 -3.70 -15.24 3.15
C HIS A 238 -4.86 -14.71 2.31
N LYS A 239 -6.07 -14.58 2.90
CA LYS A 239 -7.28 -14.11 2.23
C LYS A 239 -7.78 -12.76 2.73
N ALA A 240 -7.04 -12.15 3.65
CA ALA A 240 -7.52 -11.02 4.44
C ALA A 240 -7.47 -9.67 3.70
N SER A 241 -6.96 -9.60 2.47
CA SER A 241 -6.89 -8.35 1.68
C SER A 241 -6.54 -8.64 0.21
N ASP A 242 -6.34 -7.61 -0.59
CA ASP A 242 -6.14 -7.62 -2.04
C ASP A 242 -5.04 -8.56 -2.55
N HIS A 243 -3.98 -8.81 -1.76
CA HIS A 243 -2.90 -9.75 -2.12
C HIS A 243 -3.40 -11.16 -2.46
N TYR A 244 -4.57 -11.56 -1.92
CA TYR A 244 -5.16 -12.85 -2.24
C TYR A 244 -5.54 -12.96 -3.71
N SER A 245 -6.03 -11.89 -4.31
CA SER A 245 -6.38 -11.85 -5.73
C SER A 245 -5.16 -12.09 -6.63
N PHE A 246 -4.00 -11.59 -6.24
CA PHE A 246 -2.74 -11.84 -6.95
C PHE A 246 -2.26 -13.28 -6.74
N ALA A 247 -2.35 -13.80 -5.51
CA ALA A 247 -2.03 -15.20 -5.22
C ALA A 247 -2.86 -16.18 -6.06
N GLN A 248 -4.17 -15.91 -6.24
CA GLN A 248 -5.05 -16.72 -7.09
C GLN A 248 -4.66 -16.71 -8.58
N ASN A 249 -3.90 -15.70 -9.03
CA ASN A 249 -3.37 -15.58 -10.40
C ASN A 249 -1.88 -15.95 -10.47
N ASN A 250 -1.36 -16.74 -9.53
CA ASN A 250 0.02 -17.20 -9.46
C ASN A 250 1.05 -16.05 -9.42
N ILE A 251 0.67 -14.90 -8.90
CA ILE A 251 1.57 -13.75 -8.71
C ILE A 251 2.04 -13.78 -7.25
N PRO A 252 3.36 -13.86 -7.00
CA PRO A 252 3.92 -13.78 -5.66
C PRO A 252 3.53 -12.47 -4.98
N TYR A 253 3.44 -12.45 -3.65
CA TYR A 253 3.04 -11.24 -2.93
C TYR A 253 3.79 -11.03 -1.62
N VAL A 254 3.82 -9.79 -1.19
CA VAL A 254 4.16 -9.35 0.17
C VAL A 254 3.04 -8.44 0.67
N TYR A 255 2.31 -8.86 1.68
CA TYR A 255 1.31 -8.06 2.37
C TYR A 255 1.96 -7.38 3.57
N PHE A 256 1.91 -6.07 3.63
CA PHE A 256 2.32 -5.28 4.79
C PHE A 256 1.10 -4.86 5.60
N GLY A 257 1.13 -5.18 6.91
CA GLY A 257 0.10 -4.76 7.85
C GLY A 257 0.58 -4.82 9.30
N MET A 258 -0.02 -4.00 10.16
CA MET A 258 0.30 -3.95 11.59
C MET A 258 -0.41 -5.05 12.40
N GLY A 259 -1.29 -5.82 11.77
CA GLY A 259 -2.10 -6.87 12.38
C GLY A 259 -3.46 -6.38 12.85
N HIS A 260 -4.04 -7.06 13.84
CA HIS A 260 -5.39 -6.77 14.34
C HIS A 260 -5.50 -5.39 14.98
N ASP A 261 -6.55 -4.65 14.63
CA ASP A 261 -6.95 -3.38 15.22
C ASP A 261 -8.31 -3.56 15.95
N PRO A 262 -8.43 -3.22 17.25
CA PRO A 262 -9.71 -3.31 17.97
C PRO A 262 -10.77 -2.32 17.42
N HIS A 263 -10.38 -1.35 16.63
CA HIS A 263 -11.30 -0.37 16.01
C HIS A 263 -11.69 -0.74 14.57
N HIS A 264 -11.13 -1.82 14.02
CA HIS A 264 -11.46 -2.32 12.69
C HIS A 264 -12.98 -2.47 12.52
N HIS A 265 -13.52 -1.94 11.43
CA HIS A 265 -14.94 -1.92 11.09
C HIS A 265 -15.84 -1.27 12.15
N THR A 266 -15.31 -0.32 12.93
CA THR A 266 -16.08 0.50 13.86
C THR A 266 -15.99 1.99 13.55
N THR A 267 -16.90 2.79 14.11
CA THR A 267 -16.84 4.26 14.01
C THR A 267 -15.66 4.89 14.77
N LYS A 268 -14.89 4.07 15.50
CA LYS A 268 -13.69 4.48 16.22
C LYS A 268 -12.42 4.33 15.40
N ASP A 269 -12.51 3.78 14.18
CA ASP A 269 -11.37 3.78 13.25
C ASP A 269 -11.15 5.20 12.70
N THR A 270 -10.41 5.99 13.46
CA THR A 270 -10.14 7.41 13.22
C THR A 270 -8.66 7.73 13.42
N VAL A 271 -8.19 8.84 12.82
CA VAL A 271 -6.77 9.25 12.86
C VAL A 271 -6.24 9.41 14.28
N GLN A 272 -7.11 9.80 15.25
CA GLN A 272 -6.73 9.95 16.67
C GLN A 272 -6.21 8.65 17.30
N HIS A 273 -6.56 7.51 16.75
CA HIS A 273 -6.09 6.20 17.22
C HIS A 273 -4.81 5.70 16.53
N ILE A 274 -4.26 6.48 15.60
CA ILE A 274 -3.03 6.17 14.87
C ILE A 274 -1.83 6.86 15.54
N ASP A 275 -0.78 6.10 15.80
CA ASP A 275 0.52 6.62 16.24
C ASP A 275 1.26 7.19 15.01
N ILE A 276 1.07 8.49 14.73
CA ILE A 276 1.59 9.15 13.54
C ILE A 276 3.11 8.99 13.36
N PRO A 277 3.97 9.22 14.39
CA PRO A 277 5.40 8.99 14.25
C PRO A 277 5.76 7.55 13.87
N LYS A 278 5.05 6.58 14.41
CA LYS A 278 5.24 5.17 14.10
C LYS A 278 4.74 4.83 12.70
N TYR A 279 3.60 5.38 12.29
CA TYR A 279 3.06 5.23 10.95
C TYR A 279 4.04 5.76 9.89
N VAL A 280 4.55 6.98 10.05
CA VAL A 280 5.57 7.55 9.16
C VAL A 280 6.80 6.63 9.10
N SER A 281 7.28 6.17 10.26
CA SER A 281 8.44 5.25 10.31
C SER A 281 8.15 3.91 9.63
N THR A 282 6.90 3.44 9.66
CA THR A 282 6.46 2.22 8.96
C THR A 282 6.51 2.41 7.44
N VAL A 283 6.00 3.53 6.94
CA VAL A 283 6.02 3.84 5.50
C VAL A 283 7.47 3.96 5.00
N LEU A 284 8.35 4.61 5.77
CA LEU A 284 9.78 4.71 5.45
C LEU A 284 10.48 3.33 5.44
N ALA A 285 10.10 2.43 6.35
CA ALA A 285 10.66 1.07 6.35
C ALA A 285 10.21 0.28 5.10
N ILE A 286 8.95 0.45 4.66
CA ILE A 286 8.42 -0.15 3.42
C ILE A 286 9.10 0.46 2.19
N GLU A 287 9.31 1.77 2.16
CA GLU A 287 10.10 2.42 1.10
C GLU A 287 11.52 1.83 1.02
N GLY A 288 12.16 1.65 2.19
CA GLY A 288 13.46 0.99 2.29
C GLY A 288 13.43 -0.44 1.75
N PHE A 289 12.37 -1.21 2.02
CA PHE A 289 12.17 -2.55 1.47
C PHE A 289 12.13 -2.53 -0.06
N ILE A 290 11.34 -1.63 -0.65
CA ILE A 290 11.22 -1.50 -2.11
C ILE A 290 12.57 -1.11 -2.75
N LYS A 291 13.32 -0.19 -2.12
CA LYS A 291 14.65 0.20 -2.58
C LYS A 291 15.65 -0.97 -2.50
N GLN A 292 15.60 -1.77 -1.44
CA GLN A 292 16.47 -2.94 -1.28
C GLN A 292 16.16 -4.04 -2.31
N LEU A 293 14.90 -4.17 -2.75
CA LEU A 293 14.56 -5.08 -3.84
C LEU A 293 15.37 -4.78 -5.11
N ALA A 294 15.72 -3.52 -5.39
CA ALA A 294 16.48 -3.13 -6.59
C ALA A 294 17.92 -3.64 -6.60
N HIS A 295 18.50 -3.98 -5.46
CA HIS A 295 19.87 -4.48 -5.33
C HIS A 295 20.00 -5.99 -5.49
N HIS A 296 18.88 -6.69 -5.71
CA HIS A 296 18.85 -8.14 -5.88
C HIS A 296 18.28 -8.50 -7.25
N HIS A 297 18.91 -9.47 -7.93
CA HIS A 297 18.38 -10.00 -9.20
C HIS A 297 17.22 -10.95 -8.91
N TYR A 298 16.04 -10.64 -9.44
CA TYR A 298 14.81 -11.42 -9.24
C TYR A 298 14.29 -12.05 -10.54
N ASP A 299 15.15 -12.30 -11.52
CA ASP A 299 14.76 -12.92 -12.77
C ASP A 299 14.05 -14.27 -12.59
N ASP A 300 14.27 -14.92 -11.42
CA ASP A 300 13.77 -16.26 -11.08
C ASP A 300 12.69 -16.28 -9.98
N LEU A 301 11.99 -15.18 -9.68
CA LEU A 301 10.91 -15.23 -8.67
C LEU A 301 9.77 -16.16 -9.07
N ASN A 302 9.60 -16.42 -10.36
CA ASN A 302 8.60 -17.31 -10.93
C ASN A 302 9.15 -18.69 -11.35
N ALA A 303 10.43 -18.97 -11.17
CA ALA A 303 10.95 -20.32 -11.38
C ALA A 303 10.42 -21.22 -10.26
N GLU A 304 9.52 -22.12 -10.63
CA GLU A 304 8.99 -23.18 -9.79
C GLU A 304 10.11 -24.05 -9.24
N THR A 305 10.05 -24.32 -7.94
CA THR A 305 10.68 -25.50 -7.36
C THR A 305 9.61 -26.51 -7.04
#